data_317b539da74f9ad8794bc20941a73800
#
_entry.id   317b539da74f9ad8794bc20941a73800
#
_cell.length_a   1.000
_cell.length_b   1.000
_cell.length_c   1.000
_cell.angle_alpha   90.00
_cell.angle_beta   90.00
_cell.angle_gamma   90.00
#
_symmetry.space_group_name_H-M   'P 1'
#
loop_
_entity.id
_entity.type
_entity.pdbx_description
1 polymer ?
#
loop_
_entity_poly.entity_id
_entity_poly.type
_entity_poly.pdbx_seq_one_letter_code
_entity_poly.pdbx_strand_id
1 'polypeptide(L)'
;MSKEPQTGVDGQINMPIFPLRTVLFPGGILPLRIFEPRYVDMIRWCMREQATFGVVLLRQGSEVNTPAGAAGNDRELFKIGTEAEIIDFNQADNGLLGIVAQGRRKFSIVDTNEKKDGLLLASVQYLPEEAVGELTDEHETLVTVLKDLLQHPLIQQLNPEVDLQQARSVSYRLADLLPLEPEIKQALLQMNWPKERLSELRRLVGKFRG
;
A
#
# COMPACT_ATOMS: atom_id res chain seq x y z
N MET A 1 10.05 -18.41 16.90
CA MET A 1 8.96 -17.92 17.78
C MET A 1 8.67 -16.49 17.35
N SER A 2 7.69 -16.34 16.47
CA SER A 2 7.24 -15.02 15.99
C SER A 2 6.62 -14.28 17.16
N LYS A 3 7.21 -13.14 17.55
CA LYS A 3 6.55 -12.21 18.48
C LYS A 3 5.40 -11.57 17.73
N GLU A 4 4.18 -11.88 18.13
CA GLU A 4 3.01 -11.13 17.70
C GLU A 4 3.19 -9.64 18.04
N PRO A 5 2.72 -8.72 17.18
CA PRO A 5 2.72 -7.29 17.48
C PRO A 5 1.97 -7.08 18.79
N GLN A 6 2.48 -6.20 19.65
CA GLN A 6 1.87 -5.92 20.97
C GLN A 6 0.46 -5.35 20.74
N THR A 7 -0.54 -6.19 20.93
CA THR A 7 -1.94 -5.79 20.94
C THR A 7 -2.20 -4.91 22.17
N GLY A 8 -2.52 -3.67 21.95
CA GLY A 8 -3.07 -2.78 22.96
C GLY A 8 -4.48 -3.24 23.39
N VAL A 9 -4.98 -2.66 24.46
CA VAL A 9 -6.36 -2.83 24.93
C VAL A 9 -7.29 -2.47 23.76
N ASP A 10 -8.21 -3.35 23.37
CA ASP A 10 -9.17 -3.24 22.23
C ASP A 10 -8.68 -3.70 20.83
N GLY A 11 -7.70 -4.59 20.72
CA GLY A 11 -7.30 -5.14 19.41
C GLY A 11 -6.57 -4.15 18.50
N GLN A 12 -6.13 -2.99 19.03
CA GLN A 12 -5.34 -1.99 18.32
C GLN A 12 -3.86 -2.41 18.29
N ILE A 13 -3.22 -2.14 17.17
CA ILE A 13 -1.81 -2.44 16.94
C ILE A 13 -1.07 -1.13 16.68
N ASN A 14 0.05 -0.93 17.37
CA ASN A 14 0.93 0.21 17.10
C ASN A 14 1.86 -0.13 15.93
N MET A 15 1.80 0.68 14.88
CA MET A 15 2.52 0.46 13.64
C MET A 15 3.24 1.73 13.19
N PRO A 16 4.51 1.66 12.76
CA PRO A 16 5.15 2.80 12.11
C PRO A 16 4.51 3.05 10.74
N ILE A 17 4.31 4.31 10.39
CA ILE A 17 3.65 4.72 9.15
C ILE A 17 4.65 5.36 8.20
N PHE A 18 4.59 4.95 6.95
CA PHE A 18 5.29 5.55 5.84
C PHE A 18 4.28 6.25 4.93
N PRO A 19 4.10 7.57 5.07
CA PRO A 19 3.25 8.36 4.19
C PRO A 19 3.89 8.46 2.80
N LEU A 20 3.14 8.15 1.77
CA LEU A 20 3.59 8.19 0.37
C LEU A 20 2.54 8.87 -0.52
N ARG A 21 2.96 9.35 -1.69
CA ARG A 21 2.06 9.83 -2.76
C ARG A 21 1.61 8.71 -3.70
N THR A 22 1.68 7.49 -3.23
CA THR A 22 1.21 6.30 -3.95
C THR A 22 0.39 5.41 -3.01
N VAL A 23 -0.41 4.55 -3.59
CA VAL A 23 -1.28 3.61 -2.85
C VAL A 23 -0.72 2.20 -3.02
N LEU A 24 -0.54 1.51 -1.91
CA LEU A 24 -0.21 0.10 -1.89
C LEU A 24 -1.50 -0.72 -1.73
N PHE A 25 -1.74 -1.66 -2.64
CA PHE A 25 -2.85 -2.59 -2.54
C PHE A 25 -2.43 -3.91 -1.87
N PRO A 26 -3.35 -4.67 -1.25
CA PRO A 26 -3.08 -6.04 -0.82
C PRO A 26 -2.51 -6.89 -1.98
N GLY A 27 -1.41 -7.60 -1.72
CA GLY A 27 -0.64 -8.34 -2.73
C GLY A 27 0.16 -7.46 -3.71
N GLY A 28 0.05 -6.13 -3.64
CA GLY A 28 0.83 -5.19 -4.44
C GLY A 28 2.32 -5.22 -4.09
N ILE A 29 3.18 -4.95 -5.06
CA ILE A 29 4.64 -4.91 -4.89
C ILE A 29 5.09 -3.47 -5.06
N LEU A 30 5.81 -2.95 -4.07
CA LEU A 30 6.25 -1.57 -4.00
C LEU A 30 7.76 -1.49 -3.77
N PRO A 31 8.57 -1.27 -4.82
CA PRO A 31 9.98 -0.96 -4.67
C PRO A 31 10.15 0.46 -4.10
N LEU A 32 10.97 0.59 -3.06
CA LEU A 32 11.25 1.86 -2.40
C LEU A 32 12.76 2.11 -2.27
N ARG A 33 13.16 3.37 -2.42
CA ARG A 33 14.50 3.85 -2.11
C ARG A 33 14.43 4.72 -0.88
N ILE A 34 15.09 4.29 0.19
CA ILE A 34 15.03 4.92 1.50
C ILE A 34 16.26 5.77 1.71
N PHE A 35 16.10 7.06 1.92
CA PHE A 35 17.19 8.01 2.13
C PHE A 35 17.03 8.85 3.40
N GLU A 36 15.81 9.02 3.93
CA GLU A 36 15.61 9.76 5.16
C GLU A 36 16.01 8.92 6.39
N PRO A 37 16.83 9.45 7.33
CA PRO A 37 17.31 8.70 8.49
C PRO A 37 16.22 8.00 9.28
N ARG A 38 15.10 8.68 9.55
CA ARG A 38 13.97 8.11 10.30
C ARG A 38 13.39 6.86 9.63
N TYR A 39 13.30 6.83 8.31
CA TYR A 39 12.81 5.66 7.57
C TYR A 39 13.87 4.58 7.42
N VAL A 40 15.16 4.95 7.30
CA VAL A 40 16.26 3.99 7.34
C VAL A 40 16.24 3.24 8.67
N ASP A 41 16.10 3.94 9.79
CA ASP A 41 16.06 3.34 11.12
C ASP A 41 14.78 2.50 11.32
N MET A 42 13.65 2.98 10.83
CA MET A 42 12.38 2.22 10.81
C MET A 42 12.54 0.89 10.06
N ILE A 43 13.08 0.91 8.84
CA ILE A 43 13.26 -0.29 8.02
C ILE A 43 14.24 -1.27 8.68
N ARG A 44 15.36 -0.77 9.22
CA ARG A 44 16.31 -1.61 9.97
C ARG A 44 15.64 -2.28 11.17
N TRP A 45 14.80 -1.53 11.87
CA TRP A 45 14.03 -2.07 12.99
C TRP A 45 13.04 -3.13 12.49
N CYS A 46 12.25 -2.86 11.45
CA CYS A 46 11.33 -3.82 10.86
C CYS A 46 12.03 -5.12 10.45
N MET A 47 13.19 -5.02 9.78
CA MET A 47 13.95 -6.20 9.36
C MET A 47 14.47 -7.02 10.54
N ARG A 48 14.98 -6.37 11.60
CA ARG A 48 15.50 -7.05 12.79
C ARG A 48 14.42 -7.75 13.60
N GLU A 49 13.27 -7.09 13.76
CA GLU A 49 12.15 -7.60 14.59
C GLU A 49 11.15 -8.42 13.78
N GLN A 50 11.36 -8.59 12.46
CA GLN A 50 10.40 -9.20 11.53
C GLN A 50 9.02 -8.52 11.61
N ALA A 51 9.03 -7.19 11.76
CA ALA A 51 7.85 -6.37 11.90
C ALA A 51 7.43 -5.75 10.56
N THR A 52 6.17 -5.36 10.45
CA THR A 52 5.60 -4.67 9.31
C THR A 52 5.50 -3.17 9.57
N PHE A 53 5.22 -2.39 8.52
CA PHE A 53 4.92 -0.97 8.60
C PHE A 53 3.67 -0.65 7.76
N GLY A 54 3.05 0.50 8.00
CA GLY A 54 1.88 0.93 7.25
C GLY A 54 2.25 1.88 6.12
N VAL A 55 1.75 1.61 4.91
CA VAL A 55 1.78 2.55 3.78
C VAL A 55 0.43 3.25 3.70
N VAL A 56 0.46 4.58 3.72
CA VAL A 56 -0.74 5.43 3.71
C VAL A 56 -0.57 6.55 2.70
N LEU A 57 -1.61 6.82 1.90
CA LEU A 57 -1.60 7.93 0.97
C LEU A 57 -1.60 9.26 1.73
N LEU A 58 -0.65 10.11 1.38
CA LEU A 58 -0.57 11.50 1.84
C LEU A 58 -1.59 12.35 1.09
N ARG A 59 -2.53 12.97 1.81
CA ARG A 59 -3.55 13.84 1.25
C ARG A 59 -3.02 15.25 1.03
N GLN A 60 -2.35 15.80 2.05
CA GLN A 60 -1.68 17.10 2.00
C GLN A 60 -0.36 17.05 2.75
N GLY A 61 0.56 17.96 2.43
CA GLY A 61 1.88 18.04 3.04
C GLY A 61 2.98 17.42 2.19
N SER A 62 4.15 17.19 2.79
CA SER A 62 5.33 16.63 2.13
C SER A 62 5.66 15.24 2.64
N GLU A 63 6.09 14.36 1.75
CA GLU A 63 6.68 13.07 2.13
C GLU A 63 7.98 13.28 2.92
N VAL A 64 8.73 14.31 2.55
CA VAL A 64 10.02 14.66 3.14
C VAL A 64 9.84 15.67 4.26
N ASN A 65 10.54 15.49 5.39
CA ASN A 65 10.57 16.50 6.44
C ASN A 65 11.28 17.76 5.94
N THR A 66 10.59 18.90 6.00
CA THR A 66 11.25 20.20 5.92
C THR A 66 11.97 20.50 7.23
N PRO A 67 13.15 21.17 7.20
CA PRO A 67 13.88 21.54 8.43
C PRO A 67 12.99 22.28 9.41
N ALA A 68 13.20 22.00 10.71
CA ALA A 68 12.45 22.62 11.81
C ALA A 68 12.43 24.16 11.67
N GLY A 69 11.25 24.73 11.46
CA GLY A 69 11.05 26.18 11.31
C GLY A 69 10.21 26.62 10.12
N ALA A 70 10.01 25.79 9.10
CA ALA A 70 8.98 26.02 8.09
C ALA A 70 7.64 25.52 8.64
N ALA A 71 6.62 26.35 8.58
CA ALA A 71 5.27 26.18 9.10
C ALA A 71 4.80 24.71 9.14
N GLY A 72 4.39 24.28 10.33
CA GLY A 72 3.87 23.01 10.77
C GLY A 72 3.82 21.87 9.75
N ASN A 73 4.28 20.71 10.16
CA ASN A 73 4.11 19.44 9.46
C ASN A 73 2.61 19.05 9.42
N ASP A 74 1.75 19.90 8.84
CA ASP A 74 0.34 19.59 8.60
C ASP A 74 0.23 18.51 7.52
N ARG A 75 0.66 17.29 7.89
CA ARG A 75 0.45 16.12 7.07
C ARG A 75 -0.96 15.62 7.29
N GLU A 76 -1.77 15.71 6.27
CA GLU A 76 -3.07 15.10 6.27
C GLU A 76 -2.97 13.74 5.58
N LEU A 77 -3.31 12.67 6.28
CA LEU A 77 -3.28 11.30 5.80
C LEU A 77 -4.69 10.81 5.48
N PHE A 78 -4.81 9.93 4.50
CA PHE A 78 -6.01 9.13 4.39
C PHE A 78 -6.07 8.13 5.56
N LYS A 79 -7.29 7.83 6.03
CA LYS A 79 -7.47 6.95 7.20
C LYS A 79 -7.22 5.49 6.90
N ILE A 80 -7.41 5.06 5.65
CA ILE A 80 -7.21 3.67 5.24
C ILE A 80 -5.88 3.54 4.52
N GLY A 81 -5.06 2.61 5.00
CA GLY A 81 -3.79 2.23 4.43
C GLY A 81 -3.65 0.71 4.30
N THR A 82 -2.47 0.30 3.85
CA THR A 82 -2.11 -1.11 3.69
C THR A 82 -0.85 -1.43 4.48
N GLU A 83 -0.91 -2.48 5.27
CA GLU A 83 0.24 -3.08 5.93
C GLU A 83 1.24 -3.56 4.87
N ALA A 84 2.51 -3.26 5.07
CA ALA A 84 3.60 -3.59 4.17
C ALA A 84 4.62 -4.49 4.87
N GLU A 85 4.95 -5.61 4.24
CA GLU A 85 6.01 -6.52 4.65
C GLU A 85 7.20 -6.37 3.71
N ILE A 86 8.42 -6.31 4.26
CA ILE A 86 9.64 -6.27 3.47
C ILE A 86 9.94 -7.68 2.98
N ILE A 87 9.88 -7.88 1.65
CA ILE A 87 10.13 -9.19 1.03
C ILE A 87 11.52 -9.30 0.41
N ASP A 88 12.15 -8.17 0.11
CA ASP A 88 13.51 -8.12 -0.41
C ASP A 88 14.18 -6.80 -0.05
N PHE A 89 15.51 -6.77 0.00
CA PHE A 89 16.28 -5.56 0.23
C PHE A 89 17.64 -5.61 -0.45
N ASN A 90 18.13 -4.45 -0.85
CA ASN A 90 19.47 -4.27 -1.35
C ASN A 90 20.08 -2.97 -0.79
N GLN A 91 21.38 -2.91 -0.74
CA GLN A 91 22.12 -1.69 -0.43
C GLN A 91 22.89 -1.28 -1.67
N ALA A 92 22.57 -0.10 -2.20
CA ALA A 92 23.31 0.45 -3.34
C ALA A 92 24.72 0.93 -2.90
N ASP A 93 25.65 1.01 -3.85
CA ASP A 93 27.05 1.41 -3.59
C ASP A 93 27.17 2.81 -2.97
N ASN A 94 26.18 3.67 -3.18
CA ASN A 94 26.08 5.01 -2.57
C ASN A 94 25.49 5.01 -1.14
N GLY A 95 25.29 3.83 -0.55
CA GLY A 95 24.74 3.68 0.81
C GLY A 95 23.21 3.82 0.92
N LEU A 96 22.52 4.07 -0.17
CA LEU A 96 21.05 4.09 -0.18
C LEU A 96 20.48 2.69 0.04
N LEU A 97 19.49 2.60 0.91
CA LEU A 97 18.76 1.35 1.18
C LEU A 97 17.61 1.20 0.20
N GLY A 98 17.68 0.18 -0.66
CA GLY A 98 16.55 -0.25 -1.48
C GLY A 98 15.79 -1.37 -0.78
N ILE A 99 14.47 -1.32 -0.79
CA ILE A 99 13.62 -2.41 -0.33
C ILE A 99 12.54 -2.72 -1.36
N VAL A 100 12.02 -3.94 -1.31
CA VAL A 100 10.79 -4.33 -1.98
C VAL A 100 9.78 -4.69 -0.89
N ALA A 101 8.69 -3.95 -0.83
CA ALA A 101 7.61 -4.18 0.11
C ALA A 101 6.42 -4.84 -0.61
N GLN A 102 5.76 -5.77 0.07
CA GLN A 102 4.50 -6.39 -0.38
C GLN A 102 3.36 -5.96 0.53
N GLY A 103 2.25 -5.52 -0.09
CA GLY A 103 1.03 -5.19 0.64
C GLY A 103 0.36 -6.44 1.23
N ARG A 104 -0.03 -6.34 2.49
CA ARG A 104 -0.73 -7.39 3.23
C ARG A 104 -2.19 -6.99 3.46
N ARG A 105 -2.55 -6.70 4.69
CA ARG A 105 -3.93 -6.38 5.08
C ARG A 105 -4.20 -4.88 5.01
N LYS A 106 -5.44 -4.52 4.74
CA LYS A 106 -5.91 -3.14 4.92
C LYS A 106 -6.10 -2.86 6.41
N PHE A 107 -5.82 -1.62 6.78
CA PHE A 107 -6.11 -1.12 8.13
C PHE A 107 -6.74 0.26 8.09
N SER A 108 -7.37 0.64 9.19
CA SER A 108 -7.83 2.00 9.47
C SER A 108 -6.98 2.60 10.59
N ILE A 109 -6.54 3.84 10.41
CA ILE A 109 -5.89 4.63 11.45
C ILE A 109 -6.95 5.08 12.46
N VAL A 110 -6.70 4.79 13.73
CA VAL A 110 -7.49 5.25 14.87
C VAL A 110 -6.92 6.54 15.43
N ASP A 111 -5.60 6.55 15.65
CA ASP A 111 -4.87 7.69 16.19
C ASP A 111 -3.43 7.70 15.67
N THR A 112 -2.79 8.86 15.69
CA THR A 112 -1.41 9.05 15.26
C THR A 112 -0.59 9.83 16.27
N ASN A 113 0.65 9.43 16.46
CA ASN A 113 1.63 10.13 17.28
C ASN A 113 2.94 10.29 16.48
N GLU A 114 3.50 11.49 16.49
CA GLU A 114 4.78 11.78 15.84
C GLU A 114 5.92 11.70 16.87
N LYS A 115 6.94 10.89 16.57
CA LYS A 115 8.17 10.81 17.35
C LYS A 115 9.02 12.08 17.17
N LYS A 116 10.01 12.27 18.07
CA LYS A 116 10.94 13.40 18.01
C LYS A 116 11.75 13.48 16.71
N ASP A 117 12.00 12.35 16.06
CA ASP A 117 12.67 12.24 14.76
C ASP A 117 11.73 12.47 13.57
N GLY A 118 10.44 12.72 13.83
CA GLY A 118 9.40 12.92 12.83
C GLY A 118 8.82 11.62 12.25
N LEU A 119 9.16 10.45 12.80
CA LEU A 119 8.52 9.19 12.42
C LEU A 119 7.09 9.15 12.99
N LEU A 120 6.12 8.88 12.12
CA LEU A 120 4.74 8.68 12.52
C LEU A 120 4.53 7.26 13.05
N LEU A 121 3.90 7.15 14.21
CA LEU A 121 3.33 5.92 14.73
C LEU A 121 1.82 6.05 14.71
N ALA A 122 1.12 5.00 14.29
CA ALA A 122 -0.33 4.97 14.36
C ALA A 122 -0.82 3.79 15.21
N SER A 123 -1.87 4.05 15.98
CA SER A 123 -2.74 3.00 16.48
C SER A 123 -3.69 2.64 15.36
N VAL A 124 -3.65 1.38 14.89
CA VAL A 124 -4.42 0.91 13.75
C VAL A 124 -5.34 -0.24 14.12
N GLN A 125 -6.42 -0.35 13.38
CA GLN A 125 -7.34 -1.49 13.42
C GLN A 125 -7.38 -2.13 12.04
N TYR A 126 -7.11 -3.44 11.96
CA TYR A 126 -7.24 -4.16 10.69
C TYR A 126 -8.68 -4.22 10.23
N LEU A 127 -8.88 -3.98 8.94
CA LEU A 127 -10.18 -4.16 8.32
C LEU A 127 -10.46 -5.65 8.09
N PRO A 128 -11.72 -6.07 8.12
CA PRO A 128 -12.11 -7.43 7.76
C PRO A 128 -11.55 -7.81 6.39
N GLU A 129 -11.14 -9.06 6.24
CA GLU A 129 -10.73 -9.58 4.95
C GLU A 129 -11.90 -9.59 3.97
N GLU A 130 -11.67 -9.08 2.77
CA GLU A 130 -12.70 -9.06 1.74
C GLU A 130 -13.01 -10.47 1.23
N ALA A 131 -14.27 -10.72 0.90
CA ALA A 131 -14.66 -11.96 0.25
C ALA A 131 -13.88 -12.16 -1.06
N VAL A 132 -13.55 -13.40 -1.40
CA VAL A 132 -12.82 -13.72 -2.63
C VAL A 132 -13.61 -13.28 -3.87
N GLY A 133 -14.92 -13.59 -3.89
CA GLY A 133 -15.82 -13.28 -4.99
C GLY A 133 -15.50 -14.04 -6.28
N GLU A 134 -16.53 -14.30 -7.06
CA GLU A 134 -16.42 -14.92 -8.36
C GLU A 134 -16.44 -13.88 -9.47
N LEU A 135 -15.75 -14.16 -10.56
CA LEU A 135 -15.83 -13.40 -11.80
C LEU A 135 -17.03 -13.90 -12.62
N THR A 136 -17.65 -12.99 -13.36
CA THR A 136 -18.72 -13.29 -14.31
C THR A 136 -18.29 -12.85 -15.73
N ASP A 137 -19.03 -13.22 -16.75
CA ASP A 137 -18.76 -12.84 -18.15
C ASP A 137 -18.62 -11.32 -18.34
N GLU A 138 -19.30 -10.54 -17.52
CA GLU A 138 -19.18 -9.07 -17.52
C GLU A 138 -17.77 -8.55 -17.21
N HIS A 139 -16.93 -9.38 -16.57
CA HIS A 139 -15.57 -9.02 -16.17
C HIS A 139 -14.50 -9.50 -17.18
N GLU A 140 -14.88 -10.22 -18.25
CA GLU A 140 -13.95 -10.78 -19.23
C GLU A 140 -13.01 -9.71 -19.83
N THR A 141 -13.57 -8.55 -20.19
CA THR A 141 -12.78 -7.41 -20.69
C THR A 141 -11.72 -6.95 -19.70
N LEU A 142 -12.04 -6.90 -18.40
CA LEU A 142 -11.09 -6.51 -17.35
C LEU A 142 -10.00 -7.54 -17.16
N VAL A 143 -10.35 -8.83 -17.19
CA VAL A 143 -9.39 -9.94 -17.12
C VAL A 143 -8.43 -9.87 -18.31
N THR A 144 -8.93 -9.58 -19.52
CA THR A 144 -8.10 -9.40 -20.71
C THR A 144 -7.12 -8.24 -20.55
N VAL A 145 -7.60 -7.06 -20.09
CA VAL A 145 -6.73 -5.92 -19.82
C VAL A 145 -5.66 -6.27 -18.79
N LEU A 146 -6.02 -7.00 -17.73
CA LEU A 146 -5.05 -7.41 -16.72
C LEU A 146 -4.00 -8.36 -17.31
N LYS A 147 -4.40 -9.33 -18.13
CA LYS A 147 -3.46 -10.23 -18.82
C LYS A 147 -2.48 -9.47 -19.70
N ASP A 148 -2.96 -8.47 -20.44
CA ASP A 148 -2.11 -7.62 -21.28
C ASP A 148 -1.10 -6.82 -20.45
N LEU A 149 -1.54 -6.22 -19.33
CA LEU A 149 -0.66 -5.51 -18.39
C LEU A 149 0.42 -6.44 -17.81
N LEU A 150 0.05 -7.67 -17.45
CA LEU A 150 0.99 -8.65 -16.89
C LEU A 150 2.06 -9.11 -17.88
N GLN A 151 1.85 -8.92 -19.20
CA GLN A 151 2.88 -9.19 -20.21
C GLN A 151 3.92 -8.08 -20.34
N HIS A 152 3.68 -6.91 -19.72
CA HIS A 152 4.62 -5.80 -19.79
C HIS A 152 5.92 -6.13 -19.04
N PRO A 153 7.12 -5.95 -19.68
CA PRO A 153 8.40 -6.38 -19.08
C PRO A 153 8.67 -5.82 -17.68
N LEU A 154 8.32 -4.57 -17.42
CA LEU A 154 8.50 -3.96 -16.09
C LEU A 154 7.61 -4.60 -15.03
N ILE A 155 6.42 -5.05 -15.39
CA ILE A 155 5.49 -5.72 -14.46
C ILE A 155 5.95 -7.16 -14.22
N GLN A 156 6.45 -7.83 -15.24
CA GLN A 156 7.03 -9.17 -15.10
C GLN A 156 8.22 -9.20 -14.13
N GLN A 157 9.05 -8.15 -14.12
CA GLN A 157 10.18 -8.04 -13.18
C GLN A 157 9.70 -7.96 -11.71
N LEU A 158 8.53 -7.43 -11.45
CA LEU A 158 7.95 -7.39 -10.10
C LEU A 158 7.34 -8.74 -9.70
N ASN A 159 7.15 -9.65 -10.65
CA ASN A 159 6.58 -10.99 -10.47
C ASN A 159 5.33 -10.99 -9.55
N PRO A 160 4.28 -10.22 -9.86
CA PRO A 160 3.12 -10.11 -8.99
C PRO A 160 2.33 -11.42 -9.00
N GLU A 161 1.99 -11.93 -7.83
CA GLU A 161 1.07 -13.05 -7.70
C GLU A 161 -0.35 -12.61 -8.02
N VAL A 162 -1.00 -13.30 -8.96
CA VAL A 162 -2.38 -12.97 -9.39
C VAL A 162 -3.18 -14.24 -9.62
N ASP A 163 -4.30 -14.37 -8.93
CA ASP A 163 -5.32 -15.36 -9.23
C ASP A 163 -6.36 -14.74 -10.18
N LEU A 164 -6.32 -15.12 -11.44
CA LEU A 164 -7.20 -14.62 -12.49
C LEU A 164 -8.64 -15.15 -12.40
N GLN A 165 -8.95 -16.04 -11.47
CA GLN A 165 -10.29 -16.57 -11.25
C GLN A 165 -11.02 -15.88 -10.09
N GLN A 166 -10.31 -15.11 -9.30
CA GLN A 166 -10.86 -14.45 -8.10
C GLN A 166 -11.09 -12.95 -8.35
N ALA A 167 -12.32 -12.50 -8.13
CA ALA A 167 -12.69 -11.09 -8.29
C ALA A 167 -11.85 -10.15 -7.41
N ARG A 168 -11.54 -10.56 -6.16
CA ARG A 168 -10.68 -9.81 -5.25
C ARG A 168 -9.27 -9.62 -5.84
N SER A 169 -8.65 -10.69 -6.29
CA SER A 169 -7.30 -10.66 -6.84
C SER A 169 -7.24 -9.79 -8.11
N VAL A 170 -8.14 -10.01 -9.06
CA VAL A 170 -8.22 -9.26 -10.31
C VAL A 170 -8.46 -7.78 -10.04
N SER A 171 -9.41 -7.44 -9.16
CA SER A 171 -9.76 -6.05 -8.89
C SER A 171 -8.61 -5.28 -8.19
N TYR A 172 -7.92 -5.88 -7.23
CA TYR A 172 -6.77 -5.26 -6.60
C TYR A 172 -5.62 -5.06 -7.59
N ARG A 173 -5.32 -6.08 -8.40
CA ARG A 173 -4.21 -5.99 -9.34
C ARG A 173 -4.46 -4.99 -10.45
N LEU A 174 -5.68 -4.89 -10.96
CA LEU A 174 -6.04 -3.83 -11.91
C LEU A 174 -5.92 -2.45 -11.31
N ALA A 175 -6.45 -2.23 -10.09
CA ALA A 175 -6.35 -0.94 -9.41
C ALA A 175 -4.89 -0.53 -9.17
N ASP A 176 -4.02 -1.50 -8.87
CA ASP A 176 -2.59 -1.31 -8.66
C ASP A 176 -1.86 -0.92 -9.95
N LEU A 177 -2.06 -1.68 -11.04
CA LEU A 177 -1.28 -1.57 -12.27
C LEU A 177 -1.79 -0.51 -13.25
N LEU A 178 -3.06 -0.15 -13.21
CA LEU A 178 -3.58 0.90 -14.07
C LEU A 178 -2.98 2.27 -13.72
N PRO A 179 -2.69 3.12 -14.73
CA PRO A 179 -2.14 4.47 -14.54
C PRO A 179 -3.24 5.44 -14.06
N LEU A 180 -3.72 5.21 -12.85
CA LEU A 180 -4.75 6.03 -12.21
C LEU A 180 -4.12 7.03 -11.24
N GLU A 181 -4.77 8.18 -11.07
CA GLU A 181 -4.38 9.16 -10.05
C GLU A 181 -4.44 8.54 -8.64
N PRO A 182 -3.53 8.93 -7.73
CA PRO A 182 -3.47 8.35 -6.39
C PRO A 182 -4.79 8.41 -5.61
N GLU A 183 -5.56 9.47 -5.76
CA GLU A 183 -6.85 9.67 -5.11
C GLU A 183 -7.90 8.67 -5.63
N ILE A 184 -7.85 8.36 -6.93
CA ILE A 184 -8.71 7.33 -7.54
C ILE A 184 -8.31 5.94 -7.01
N LYS A 185 -7.00 5.65 -6.97
CA LYS A 185 -6.49 4.41 -6.37
C LYS A 185 -6.91 4.29 -4.90
N GLN A 186 -6.84 5.37 -4.15
CA GLN A 186 -7.26 5.40 -2.76
C GLN A 186 -8.77 5.13 -2.61
N ALA A 187 -9.59 5.70 -3.46
CA ALA A 187 -11.02 5.42 -3.48
C ALA A 187 -11.30 3.93 -3.76
N LEU A 188 -10.55 3.32 -4.70
CA LEU A 188 -10.64 1.88 -4.98
C LEU A 188 -10.15 1.02 -3.81
N LEU A 189 -9.09 1.43 -3.09
CA LEU A 189 -8.60 0.73 -1.90
C LEU A 189 -9.64 0.74 -0.78
N GLN A 190 -10.37 1.83 -0.61
CA GLN A 190 -11.39 2.00 0.44
C GLN A 190 -12.64 1.15 0.21
N MET A 191 -12.89 0.68 -1.00
CA MET A 191 -14.01 -0.24 -1.29
C MET A 191 -13.79 -1.58 -0.58
N ASN A 192 -14.85 -2.13 0.00
CA ASN A 192 -14.81 -3.40 0.73
C ASN A 192 -15.34 -4.59 -0.10
N TRP A 193 -15.91 -4.30 -1.27
CA TRP A 193 -16.53 -5.32 -2.11
C TRP A 193 -15.82 -5.41 -3.47
N PRO A 194 -15.22 -6.56 -3.81
CA PRO A 194 -14.56 -6.76 -5.11
C PRO A 194 -15.45 -6.46 -6.32
N LYS A 195 -16.73 -6.79 -6.24
CA LYS A 195 -17.69 -6.52 -7.33
C LYS A 195 -17.90 -5.01 -7.58
N GLU A 196 -18.00 -4.22 -6.53
CA GLU A 196 -18.12 -2.76 -6.66
C GLU A 196 -16.84 -2.17 -7.25
N ARG A 197 -15.67 -2.65 -6.79
CA ARG A 197 -14.38 -2.22 -7.32
C ARG A 197 -14.22 -2.58 -8.80
N LEU A 198 -14.63 -3.79 -9.22
CA LEU A 198 -14.63 -4.20 -10.63
C LEU A 198 -15.58 -3.34 -11.48
N SER A 199 -16.75 -3.01 -10.96
CA SER A 199 -17.71 -2.13 -11.67
C SER A 199 -17.12 -0.73 -11.90
N GLU A 200 -16.46 -0.16 -10.89
CA GLU A 200 -15.78 1.12 -11.04
C GLU A 200 -14.58 1.05 -11.99
N LEU A 201 -13.76 -0.01 -11.89
CA LEU A 201 -12.66 -0.25 -12.82
C LEU A 201 -13.15 -0.38 -14.27
N ARG A 202 -14.27 -1.06 -14.51
CA ARG A 202 -14.88 -1.14 -15.85
C ARG A 202 -15.25 0.24 -16.38
N ARG A 203 -15.84 1.09 -15.54
CA ARG A 203 -16.18 2.47 -15.90
C ARG A 203 -14.92 3.29 -16.25
N LEU A 204 -13.85 3.13 -15.46
CA LEU A 204 -12.58 3.84 -15.68
C LEU A 204 -11.89 3.36 -16.96
N VAL A 205 -11.77 2.04 -17.17
CA VAL A 205 -11.15 1.46 -18.38
C VAL A 205 -11.94 1.88 -19.64
N GLY A 206 -13.27 1.96 -19.58
CA GLY A 206 -14.09 2.43 -20.69
C GLY A 206 -13.74 3.86 -21.13
N LYS A 207 -13.32 4.73 -20.20
CA LYS A 207 -12.90 6.12 -20.53
C LYS A 207 -11.53 6.19 -21.21
N PHE A 208 -10.66 5.20 -21.03
CA PHE A 208 -9.35 5.17 -21.70
C PHE A 208 -9.42 4.64 -23.14
N ARG A 209 -10.56 4.02 -23.52
CA ARG A 209 -10.75 3.42 -24.86
C ARG A 209 -11.61 4.28 -25.80
N GLY A 210 -12.25 5.33 -25.30
CA GLY A 210 -13.04 6.29 -26.09
C GLY A 210 -12.30 7.58 -26.29
#